data_0478a3122c27063e27bae90f13961c1e
#
_entry.id   0478a3122c27063e27bae90f13961c1e
#
_cell.length_a   1.000
_cell.length_b   1.000
_cell.length_c   1.000
_cell.angle_alpha   90.00
_cell.angle_beta   90.00
_cell.angle_gamma   90.00
#
_symmetry.space_group_name_H-M   'P 1'
#
loop_
_entity.id
_entity.type
_entity.pdbx_description
1 polymer ?
#
loop_
_entity_poly.entity_id
_entity_poly.type
_entity_poly.pdbx_seq_one_letter_code
_entity_poly.pdbx_strand_id
1 'polypeptide(L)'
;MVVVAIIGILAMIALPQYQKFSTKSKVTSALAELTSGKIGVEALLAEGADMTGADATYVGMPAKSSRCTDFDVSMSGTGEGSLVCNLKDDANYGTAQTLSLDRTAEGIWTCSSSISDLSVLPEGCKT
;
A
#
# COMPACT_ATOMS: atom_id res chain seq x y z
N MET A 1 37.48 24.48 8.17
CA MET A 1 36.34 25.04 8.93
C MET A 1 35.16 25.42 8.06
N VAL A 2 35.38 26.21 6.98
CA VAL A 2 34.33 26.63 6.06
C VAL A 2 33.70 25.42 5.33
N VAL A 3 34.50 24.46 4.89
CA VAL A 3 34.05 23.26 4.20
C VAL A 3 33.12 22.43 5.09
N VAL A 4 33.44 22.29 6.37
CA VAL A 4 32.60 21.55 7.34
C VAL A 4 31.27 22.25 7.53
N ALA A 5 31.25 23.59 7.59
CA ALA A 5 30.00 24.36 7.72
C ALA A 5 29.10 24.17 6.49
N ILE A 6 29.66 24.17 5.29
CA ILE A 6 28.93 23.95 4.03
C ILE A 6 28.33 22.53 4.01
N ILE A 7 29.09 21.52 4.38
CA ILE A 7 28.61 20.14 4.47
C ILE A 7 27.44 20.04 5.45
N GLY A 8 27.52 20.70 6.61
CA GLY A 8 26.46 20.71 7.60
C GLY A 8 25.16 21.30 7.08
N ILE A 9 25.23 22.43 6.37
CA ILE A 9 24.05 23.08 5.78
C ILE A 9 23.43 22.20 4.71
N LEU A 10 24.23 21.61 3.84
CA LEU A 10 23.72 20.71 2.78
C LEU A 10 23.07 19.46 3.37
N ALA A 11 23.63 18.90 4.45
CA ALA A 11 23.05 17.75 5.12
C ALA A 11 21.67 18.06 5.72
N MET A 12 21.46 19.25 6.27
CA MET A 12 20.17 19.67 6.81
C MET A 12 19.07 19.75 5.76
N ILE A 13 19.41 20.10 4.53
CA ILE A 13 18.46 20.17 3.40
C ILE A 13 18.21 18.77 2.84
N ALA A 14 19.22 17.91 2.77
CA ALA A 14 19.13 16.59 2.13
C ALA A 14 18.30 15.59 2.96
N LEU A 15 18.40 15.61 4.30
CA LEU A 15 17.74 14.64 5.17
C LEU A 15 16.21 14.61 5.03
N PRO A 16 15.48 15.76 5.04
CA PRO A 16 14.02 15.74 4.87
C PRO A 16 13.57 15.14 3.54
N GLN A 17 14.27 15.43 2.46
CA GLN A 17 13.97 14.87 1.14
C GLN A 17 14.22 13.36 1.09
N TYR A 18 15.31 12.90 1.68
CA TYR A 18 15.62 11.48 1.78
C TYR A 18 14.53 10.73 2.57
N GLN A 19 14.06 11.29 3.69
CA GLN A 19 13.02 10.68 4.51
C GLN A 19 11.70 10.53 3.75
N LYS A 20 11.28 11.56 3.00
CA LYS A 20 10.08 11.49 2.17
C LYS A 20 10.20 10.43 1.09
N PHE A 21 11.32 10.38 0.41
CA PHE A 21 11.57 9.38 -0.62
C PHE A 21 11.58 7.96 -0.04
N SER A 22 12.23 7.76 1.10
CA SER A 22 12.26 6.47 1.80
C SER A 22 10.87 6.03 2.23
N THR A 23 10.06 6.95 2.77
CA THR A 23 8.67 6.68 3.18
C THR A 23 7.82 6.31 1.98
N LYS A 24 7.92 7.06 0.89
CA LYS A 24 7.22 6.75 -0.36
C LYS A 24 7.61 5.37 -0.89
N SER A 25 8.88 5.00 -0.78
CA SER A 25 9.37 3.68 -1.17
C SER A 25 8.72 2.57 -0.33
N LYS A 26 8.57 2.78 0.98
CA LYS A 26 7.90 1.83 1.88
C LYS A 26 6.44 1.64 1.49
N VAL A 27 5.72 2.72 1.23
CA VAL A 27 4.31 2.66 0.82
C VAL A 27 4.19 1.99 -0.56
N THR A 28 5.09 2.28 -1.47
CA THR A 28 5.13 1.63 -2.79
C THR A 28 5.39 0.12 -2.66
N SER A 29 6.25 -0.30 -1.74
CA SER A 29 6.44 -1.72 -1.45
C SER A 29 5.16 -2.38 -0.94
N ALA A 30 4.42 -1.71 -0.05
CA ALA A 30 3.14 -2.20 0.43
C ALA A 30 2.13 -2.32 -0.71
N LEU A 31 2.11 -1.37 -1.64
CA LEU A 31 1.26 -1.44 -2.82
C LEU A 31 1.62 -2.64 -3.70
N ALA A 32 2.91 -2.93 -3.86
CA ALA A 32 3.35 -4.10 -4.62
C ALA A 32 2.87 -5.40 -3.98
N GLU A 33 2.85 -5.47 -2.66
CA GLU A 33 2.32 -6.62 -1.92
C GLU A 33 0.80 -6.77 -2.15
N LEU A 34 0.04 -5.66 -2.11
CA LEU A 34 -1.39 -5.68 -2.44
C LEU A 34 -1.64 -6.08 -3.90
N THR A 35 -0.77 -5.70 -4.81
CA THR A 35 -0.91 -6.03 -6.23
C THR A 35 -0.85 -7.54 -6.46
N SER A 36 -0.11 -8.28 -5.64
CA SER A 36 -0.12 -9.75 -5.73
C SER A 36 -1.51 -10.31 -5.43
N GLY A 37 -2.22 -9.74 -4.46
CA GLY A 37 -3.60 -10.10 -4.16
C GLY A 37 -4.56 -9.73 -5.28
N LYS A 38 -4.37 -8.58 -5.91
CA LYS A 38 -5.13 -8.16 -7.09
C LYS A 38 -5.03 -9.21 -8.21
N ILE A 39 -3.83 -9.68 -8.50
CA ILE A 39 -3.62 -10.71 -9.50
C ILE A 39 -4.33 -12.00 -9.10
N GLY A 40 -4.25 -12.39 -7.82
CA GLY A 40 -4.95 -13.56 -7.30
C GLY A 40 -6.46 -13.47 -7.43
N VAL A 41 -7.03 -12.31 -7.12
CA VAL A 41 -8.48 -12.05 -7.28
C VAL A 41 -8.90 -12.22 -8.74
N GLU A 42 -8.18 -11.60 -9.67
CA GLU A 42 -8.52 -11.67 -11.09
C GLU A 42 -8.43 -13.12 -11.62
N ALA A 43 -7.41 -13.87 -11.19
CA ALA A 43 -7.26 -15.27 -11.59
C ALA A 43 -8.42 -16.12 -11.06
N LEU A 44 -8.80 -15.96 -9.81
CA LEU A 44 -9.91 -16.71 -9.20
C LEU A 44 -11.25 -16.37 -9.83
N LEU A 45 -11.49 -15.09 -10.11
CA LEU A 45 -12.72 -14.66 -10.79
C LEU A 45 -12.80 -15.23 -12.22
N ALA A 46 -11.67 -15.27 -12.92
CA ALA A 46 -11.60 -15.87 -14.27
C ALA A 46 -11.92 -17.38 -14.24
N GLU A 47 -11.57 -18.06 -13.15
CA GLU A 47 -11.89 -19.47 -12.95
C GLU A 47 -13.32 -19.71 -12.46
N GLY A 48 -14.06 -18.66 -12.18
CA GLY A 48 -15.41 -18.75 -11.62
C GLY A 48 -15.44 -19.17 -10.15
N ALA A 49 -14.36 -18.95 -9.39
CA ALA A 49 -14.30 -19.29 -7.98
C ALA A 49 -15.24 -18.44 -7.14
N ASP A 50 -15.75 -19.03 -6.04
CA ASP A 50 -16.55 -18.30 -5.09
C ASP A 50 -15.66 -17.41 -4.21
N MET A 51 -15.85 -16.11 -4.28
CA MET A 51 -15.07 -15.14 -3.54
C MET A 51 -15.68 -14.78 -2.19
N THR A 52 -16.86 -15.31 -1.87
CA THR A 52 -17.52 -15.05 -0.59
C THR A 52 -16.68 -15.63 0.56
N GLY A 53 -16.30 -14.76 1.51
CA GLY A 53 -15.47 -15.17 2.64
C GLY A 53 -14.00 -15.37 2.30
N ALA A 54 -13.54 -14.93 1.13
CA ALA A 54 -12.13 -15.01 0.76
C ALA A 54 -11.26 -14.21 1.74
N ASP A 55 -10.12 -14.77 2.10
CA ASP A 55 -9.12 -14.11 2.93
C ASP A 55 -7.81 -13.88 2.14
N ALA A 56 -6.80 -13.35 2.82
CA ALA A 56 -5.52 -13.05 2.18
C ALA A 56 -4.88 -14.29 1.56
N THR A 57 -4.89 -15.41 2.26
CA THR A 57 -4.27 -16.65 1.75
C THR A 57 -5.03 -17.23 0.57
N TYR A 58 -6.36 -17.06 0.55
CA TYR A 58 -7.20 -17.51 -0.55
C TYR A 58 -6.84 -16.80 -1.88
N VAL A 59 -6.52 -15.52 -1.80
CA VAL A 59 -6.13 -14.74 -2.99
C VAL A 59 -4.61 -14.73 -3.24
N GLY A 60 -3.87 -15.55 -2.54
CA GLY A 60 -2.44 -15.73 -2.77
C GLY A 60 -1.53 -14.72 -2.08
N MET A 61 -2.06 -13.99 -1.10
CA MET A 61 -1.24 -13.10 -0.27
C MET A 61 -0.82 -13.80 1.03
N PRO A 62 0.32 -13.44 1.62
CA PRO A 62 0.67 -13.90 2.96
C PRO A 62 -0.27 -13.28 4.01
N ALA A 63 -0.36 -13.87 5.19
CA ALA A 63 -1.16 -13.32 6.28
C ALA A 63 -0.61 -11.98 6.78
N LYS A 64 0.69 -11.78 6.69
CA LYS A 64 1.40 -10.55 7.05
C LYS A 64 2.66 -10.41 6.21
N SER A 65 3.23 -9.21 6.19
CA SER A 65 4.43 -8.94 5.39
C SER A 65 5.36 -7.99 6.13
N SER A 66 6.45 -7.59 5.47
CA SER A 66 7.40 -6.61 6.03
C SER A 66 6.79 -5.21 6.15
N ARG A 67 5.80 -4.87 5.33
CA ARG A 67 5.15 -3.54 5.33
C ARG A 67 3.78 -3.52 5.98
N CYS A 68 3.05 -4.63 5.94
CA CYS A 68 1.67 -4.74 6.44
C CYS A 68 1.61 -5.66 7.65
N THR A 69 0.95 -5.23 8.73
CA THR A 69 0.73 -6.07 9.90
C THR A 69 -0.23 -7.21 9.58
N ASP A 70 -1.20 -6.94 8.73
CA ASP A 70 -2.14 -7.91 8.20
C ASP A 70 -2.80 -7.35 6.94
N PHE A 71 -3.58 -8.20 6.28
CA PHE A 71 -4.37 -7.82 5.11
C PHE A 71 -5.82 -8.17 5.36
N ASP A 72 -6.71 -7.23 5.06
CA ASP A 72 -8.15 -7.47 5.07
C ASP A 72 -8.63 -7.64 3.64
N VAL A 73 -9.33 -8.72 3.39
CA VAL A 73 -9.92 -9.02 2.08
C VAL A 73 -11.42 -9.08 2.25
N SER A 74 -12.14 -8.28 1.48
CA SER A 74 -13.60 -8.25 1.48
C SER A 74 -14.09 -8.26 0.04
N MET A 75 -14.59 -9.42 -0.41
CA MET A 75 -15.07 -9.60 -1.77
C MET A 75 -16.49 -10.10 -1.76
N SER A 76 -17.32 -9.58 -2.67
CA SER A 76 -18.67 -10.05 -2.90
C SER A 76 -18.69 -11.08 -4.04
N GLY A 77 -19.83 -11.77 -4.18
CA GLY A 77 -20.04 -12.72 -5.27
C GLY A 77 -20.04 -12.08 -6.66
N THR A 78 -20.26 -10.76 -6.75
CA THR A 78 -20.20 -10.01 -8.03
C THR A 78 -18.78 -9.63 -8.45
N GLY A 79 -17.79 -9.87 -7.59
CA GLY A 79 -16.41 -9.47 -7.84
C GLY A 79 -16.08 -8.07 -7.36
N GLU A 80 -17.04 -7.33 -6.80
CA GLU A 80 -16.81 -6.06 -6.13
C GLU A 80 -16.19 -6.29 -4.76
N GLY A 81 -15.24 -5.46 -4.37
CA GLY A 81 -14.64 -5.58 -3.05
C GLY A 81 -13.36 -4.81 -2.88
N SER A 82 -12.64 -5.12 -1.83
CA SER A 82 -11.41 -4.42 -1.50
C SER A 82 -10.35 -5.34 -0.92
N LEU A 83 -9.09 -4.96 -1.15
CA LEU A 83 -7.90 -5.52 -0.53
C LEU A 83 -7.26 -4.40 0.28
N VAL A 84 -7.10 -4.59 1.58
CA VAL A 84 -6.57 -3.55 2.47
C VAL A 84 -5.31 -4.07 3.14
N CYS A 85 -4.25 -3.27 3.08
CA CYS A 85 -3.04 -3.46 3.87
C CYS A 85 -3.12 -2.57 5.10
N ASN A 86 -3.09 -3.16 6.28
CA ASN A 86 -2.93 -2.42 7.51
C ASN A 86 -1.44 -2.17 7.72
N LEU A 87 -1.00 -0.96 7.41
CA LEU A 87 0.41 -0.61 7.40
C LEU A 87 1.01 -0.67 8.80
N LYS A 88 2.25 -1.14 8.88
CA LYS A 88 3.01 -1.07 10.13
C LYS A 88 3.24 0.40 10.47
N ASP A 89 3.21 0.71 11.77
CA ASP A 89 3.41 2.07 12.24
C ASP A 89 4.76 2.63 11.77
N ASP A 90 4.75 3.90 11.40
CA ASP A 90 5.96 4.60 10.94
C ASP A 90 5.91 6.05 11.42
N ALA A 91 7.04 6.56 11.87
CA ALA A 91 7.12 7.93 12.39
C ALA A 91 6.78 8.98 11.34
N ASN A 92 6.95 8.66 10.05
CA ASN A 92 6.75 9.61 8.95
C ASN A 92 5.31 9.69 8.45
N TYR A 93 4.50 8.63 8.59
CA TYR A 93 3.09 8.66 8.19
C TYR A 93 2.12 8.35 9.34
N GLY A 94 2.63 7.95 10.49
CA GLY A 94 1.82 7.75 11.70
C GLY A 94 1.45 6.31 11.98
N THR A 95 0.43 6.15 12.81
CA THR A 95 -0.06 4.84 13.26
C THR A 95 -1.43 4.55 12.67
N ALA A 96 -1.80 3.27 12.60
CA ALA A 96 -3.11 2.79 12.13
C ALA A 96 -3.47 3.29 10.73
N GLN A 97 -2.49 3.42 9.86
CA GLN A 97 -2.72 3.83 8.47
C GLN A 97 -2.96 2.62 7.57
N THR A 98 -3.75 2.83 6.53
CA THR A 98 -4.13 1.77 5.58
C THR A 98 -3.81 2.16 4.15
N LEU A 99 -3.60 1.14 3.33
CA LEU A 99 -3.51 1.26 1.88
C LEU A 99 -4.48 0.25 1.28
N SER A 100 -5.32 0.68 0.35
CA SER A 100 -6.43 -0.11 -0.15
C SER A 100 -6.43 -0.15 -1.67
N LEU A 101 -6.74 -1.32 -2.22
CA LEU A 101 -7.11 -1.50 -3.62
C LEU A 101 -8.58 -1.91 -3.65
N ASP A 102 -9.40 -1.11 -4.30
CA ASP A 102 -10.83 -1.34 -4.43
C ASP A 102 -11.18 -1.73 -5.86
N ARG A 103 -12.00 -2.76 -6.01
CA ARG A 103 -12.47 -3.27 -7.30
C ARG A 103 -13.96 -3.03 -7.45
N THR A 104 -14.36 -2.45 -8.57
CA THR A 104 -15.77 -2.33 -8.93
C THR A 104 -16.28 -3.63 -9.54
N ALA A 105 -17.61 -3.78 -9.63
CA ALA A 105 -18.22 -4.93 -10.28
C ALA A 105 -17.81 -5.06 -11.75
N GLU A 106 -17.48 -3.94 -12.42
CA GLU A 106 -17.02 -3.89 -13.79
C GLU A 106 -15.54 -4.27 -13.96
N GLY A 107 -14.82 -4.46 -12.83
CA GLY A 107 -13.43 -4.87 -12.86
C GLY A 107 -12.41 -3.72 -12.84
N ILE A 108 -12.84 -2.53 -12.48
CA ILE A 108 -11.94 -1.37 -12.37
C ILE A 108 -11.33 -1.32 -10.96
N TRP A 109 -10.01 -1.21 -10.89
CA TRP A 109 -9.28 -1.10 -9.64
C TRP A 109 -8.84 0.33 -9.38
N THR A 110 -9.02 0.78 -8.14
CA THR A 110 -8.54 2.08 -7.67
C THR A 110 -7.76 1.90 -6.38
N CYS A 111 -6.73 2.74 -6.18
CA CYS A 111 -5.93 2.75 -4.95
C CYS A 111 -6.29 3.96 -4.11
N SER A 112 -6.42 3.75 -2.80
CA SER A 112 -6.63 4.81 -1.83
C SER A 112 -5.83 4.53 -0.56
N SER A 113 -5.67 5.56 0.28
CA SER A 113 -4.95 5.42 1.54
C SER A 113 -5.52 6.39 2.58
N SER A 114 -5.41 6.03 3.85
CA SER A 114 -5.74 6.91 4.96
C SER A 114 -4.64 7.92 5.28
N ILE A 115 -3.44 7.77 4.69
CA ILE A 115 -2.32 8.68 4.91
C ILE A 115 -2.67 10.06 4.35
N SER A 116 -2.58 11.09 5.19
CA SER A 116 -2.92 12.46 4.79
C SER A 116 -1.82 13.15 3.97
N ASP A 117 -0.58 12.76 4.15
CA ASP A 117 0.55 13.33 3.41
C ASP A 117 0.65 12.68 2.02
N LEU A 118 0.07 13.33 1.02
CA LEU A 118 0.03 12.82 -0.35
C LEU A 118 1.43 12.70 -0.97
N SER A 119 2.43 13.41 -0.46
CA SER A 119 3.79 13.38 -1.02
C SER A 119 4.48 12.02 -0.81
N VAL A 120 4.03 11.23 0.16
CA VAL A 120 4.58 9.89 0.42
C VAL A 120 3.77 8.77 -0.23
N LEU A 121 2.71 9.12 -0.96
CA LEU A 121 1.87 8.13 -1.65
C LEU A 121 2.32 7.93 -3.11
N PRO A 122 2.21 6.71 -3.64
CA PRO A 122 2.35 6.48 -5.08
C PRO A 122 1.30 7.28 -5.87
N GLU A 123 1.62 7.62 -7.11
CA GLU A 123 0.74 8.48 -7.92
C GLU A 123 -0.68 7.91 -8.06
N GLY A 124 -0.82 6.60 -8.21
CA GLY A 124 -2.11 5.96 -8.33
C GLY A 124 -2.95 5.91 -7.05
N CYS A 125 -2.40 6.33 -5.92
CA CYS A 125 -3.05 6.26 -4.60
C CYS A 125 -3.32 7.63 -3.98
N LYS A 126 -3.17 8.71 -4.74
CA LYS A 126 -3.35 10.09 -4.27
C LYS A 126 -4.80 10.56 -4.45
N THR A 127 -5.73 9.81 -3.92
CA THR A 127 -7.16 10.15 -4.01
C THR A 127 -7.76 10.46 -2.66
#